data_89492875684fc65e78d7bd373dd237d6
#
_entry.id   89492875684fc65e78d7bd373dd237d6
#
_cell.length_a   1.000
_cell.length_b   1.000
_cell.length_c   1.000
_cell.angle_alpha   90.00
_cell.angle_beta   90.00
_cell.angle_gamma   90.00
#
_symmetry.space_group_name_H-M   'P 1'
#
loop_
_entity.id
_entity.type
_entity.pdbx_description
1 polymer ?
#
loop_
_entity_poly.entity_id
_entity_poly.type
_entity_poly.pdbx_seq_one_letter_code
_entity_poly.pdbx_strand_id
1 'polypeptide(L)'
;MFFSSPFEPVVKDGRIWCRGADDDKGQLFMHAKAFEAMCATDSLPCNVKFLLEGEEEIGSPSLYKFCADNKKMLKADIILVSDTSMISMQIPSITCGLRGLTYMEVEVTGPNKDLHSGLFGGAVANPANVLARMVASLIDENGHVTIPGFYDDVRELTAAERKAFNKAPFNLTEYKKALEIGDVEGEAGFTTIERTGIRPSLDVNGIWGGYIEEGTKTVIPSKASAKISMRLVPGQDFKKIAKLFEKHFKAIAPKSVKMKVKFLHGGMPYVAPTDMPAYKAAEKAIADTFGKKPLPFYSGGSIPIISGFENILGIKSLLIGFGLAEDAIHSPNESYGLDQFYKGVETIPLFYKYFAEK
;
A
#
# COMPACT_ATOMS: atom_id res chain seq x y z
N MET A 1 -10.20 -12.33 -18.55
CA MET A 1 -11.12 -11.77 -19.55
C MET A 1 -11.84 -10.59 -18.92
N PHE A 2 -11.90 -9.43 -19.56
CA PHE A 2 -12.60 -8.26 -19.00
C PHE A 2 -14.11 -8.42 -19.13
N PHE A 3 -14.84 -8.06 -18.09
CA PHE A 3 -16.31 -8.08 -18.06
C PHE A 3 -16.92 -7.00 -18.96
N SER A 4 -16.22 -5.85 -19.08
CA SER A 4 -16.59 -4.68 -19.87
C SER A 4 -15.34 -3.91 -20.28
N SER A 5 -15.48 -2.90 -21.13
CA SER A 5 -14.43 -1.91 -21.35
C SER A 5 -14.04 -1.27 -19.99
N PRO A 6 -12.75 -1.15 -19.66
CA PRO A 6 -12.33 -0.64 -18.35
C PRO A 6 -12.78 0.80 -18.07
N PHE A 7 -13.14 1.58 -19.09
CA PHE A 7 -13.55 2.98 -18.98
C PHE A 7 -15.02 3.23 -19.33
N GLU A 8 -15.80 2.18 -19.54
CA GLU A 8 -17.25 2.24 -19.76
C GLU A 8 -17.95 1.56 -18.58
N PRO A 9 -18.47 2.33 -17.60
CA PRO A 9 -19.04 1.76 -16.39
C PRO A 9 -20.31 0.96 -16.69
N VAL A 10 -20.40 -0.22 -16.09
CA VAL A 10 -21.57 -1.09 -16.18
C VAL A 10 -22.07 -1.38 -14.77
N VAL A 11 -23.38 -1.12 -14.55
CA VAL A 11 -24.05 -1.53 -13.31
C VAL A 11 -24.64 -2.92 -13.51
N LYS A 12 -24.13 -3.89 -12.75
CA LYS A 12 -24.57 -5.28 -12.82
C LYS A 12 -24.36 -5.96 -11.45
N ASP A 13 -25.28 -6.83 -11.06
CA ASP A 13 -25.21 -7.65 -9.84
C ASP A 13 -25.00 -6.81 -8.56
N GLY A 14 -25.61 -5.61 -8.48
CA GLY A 14 -25.46 -4.71 -7.34
C GLY A 14 -24.11 -4.01 -7.25
N ARG A 15 -23.31 -4.01 -8.31
CA ARG A 15 -21.96 -3.41 -8.37
C ARG A 15 -21.80 -2.52 -9.59
N ILE A 16 -20.92 -1.52 -9.50
CA ILE A 16 -20.42 -0.74 -10.64
C ILE A 16 -19.08 -1.34 -11.05
N TRP A 17 -18.95 -1.72 -12.32
CA TRP A 17 -17.76 -2.34 -12.90
C TRP A 17 -17.06 -1.35 -13.81
N CYS A 18 -15.93 -0.82 -13.44
CA CYS A 18 -14.99 -0.08 -14.30
C CYS A 18 -13.70 0.24 -13.54
N ARG A 19 -12.68 0.71 -14.23
CA ARG A 19 -11.44 1.19 -13.60
C ARG A 19 -11.69 2.44 -12.75
N GLY A 20 -11.23 2.40 -11.49
CA GLY A 20 -11.45 3.45 -10.50
C GLY A 20 -12.85 3.43 -9.89
N ALA A 21 -13.60 2.32 -10.01
CA ALA A 21 -14.91 2.21 -9.39
C ALA A 21 -14.84 2.19 -7.87
N ASP A 22 -13.87 1.49 -7.29
CA ASP A 22 -13.54 1.52 -5.88
C ASP A 22 -12.37 2.47 -5.61
N ASP A 23 -11.31 2.38 -6.40
CA ASP A 23 -10.03 3.07 -6.22
C ASP A 23 -9.84 4.18 -7.26
N ASP A 24 -10.25 5.44 -6.96
CA ASP A 24 -10.98 5.88 -5.75
C ASP A 24 -12.22 6.75 -6.12
N LYS A 25 -12.66 6.73 -7.40
CA LYS A 25 -13.77 7.58 -7.85
C LYS A 25 -15.11 7.29 -7.14
N GLY A 26 -15.36 6.02 -6.80
CA GLY A 26 -16.58 5.64 -6.07
C GLY A 26 -16.59 6.20 -4.67
N GLN A 27 -15.49 6.05 -3.93
CA GLN A 27 -15.39 6.57 -2.56
C GLN A 27 -15.34 8.11 -2.53
N LEU A 28 -14.67 8.75 -3.51
CA LEU A 28 -14.74 10.20 -3.68
C LEU A 28 -16.17 10.67 -3.94
N PHE A 29 -16.91 10.02 -4.84
CA PHE A 29 -18.29 10.38 -5.18
C PHE A 29 -19.24 10.19 -4.00
N MET A 30 -19.01 9.22 -3.16
CA MET A 30 -19.72 9.00 -1.89
C MET A 30 -19.66 10.26 -1.00
N HIS A 31 -18.47 10.85 -0.82
CA HIS A 31 -18.32 12.12 -0.08
C HIS A 31 -19.09 13.27 -0.73
N ALA A 32 -19.04 13.38 -2.05
CA ALA A 32 -19.78 14.43 -2.77
C ALA A 32 -21.29 14.30 -2.58
N LYS A 33 -21.82 13.08 -2.64
CA LYS A 33 -23.27 12.83 -2.43
C LYS A 33 -23.70 13.03 -0.99
N ALA A 34 -22.87 12.64 -0.02
CA ALA A 34 -23.12 12.93 1.38
C ALA A 34 -23.16 14.43 1.66
N PHE A 35 -22.21 15.18 1.11
CA PHE A 35 -22.17 16.64 1.21
C PHE A 35 -23.38 17.31 0.54
N GLU A 36 -23.74 16.88 -0.67
CA GLU A 36 -24.94 17.36 -1.37
C GLU A 36 -26.20 17.17 -0.55
N ALA A 37 -26.38 15.99 0.06
CA ALA A 37 -27.54 15.70 0.91
C ALA A 37 -27.58 16.58 2.18
N MET A 38 -26.44 16.82 2.83
CA MET A 38 -26.37 17.71 3.99
C MET A 38 -26.68 19.17 3.64
N CYS A 39 -26.19 19.66 2.48
CA CYS A 39 -26.52 21.00 1.99
C CYS A 39 -28.02 21.12 1.65
N ALA A 40 -28.60 20.13 0.99
CA ALA A 40 -30.01 20.13 0.63
C ALA A 40 -30.96 20.11 1.82
N THR A 41 -30.51 19.59 2.96
CA THR A 41 -31.30 19.50 4.20
C THR A 41 -30.92 20.53 5.25
N ASP A 42 -30.04 21.47 4.92
CA ASP A 42 -29.47 22.49 5.84
C ASP A 42 -28.91 21.88 7.14
N SER A 43 -28.27 20.72 7.02
CA SER A 43 -27.76 19.92 8.15
C SER A 43 -26.24 19.83 8.22
N LEU A 44 -25.52 20.61 7.41
CA LEU A 44 -24.06 20.61 7.41
C LEU A 44 -23.51 21.24 8.72
N PRO A 45 -22.86 20.46 9.61
CA PRO A 45 -22.57 20.93 10.97
C PRO A 45 -21.19 21.63 11.09
N CYS A 46 -20.39 21.64 10.03
CA CYS A 46 -19.02 22.18 10.06
C CYS A 46 -18.58 22.67 8.66
N ASN A 47 -17.46 23.37 8.62
CA ASN A 47 -16.85 23.75 7.34
C ASN A 47 -16.18 22.53 6.68
N VAL A 48 -16.40 22.35 5.38
CA VAL A 48 -15.82 21.27 4.59
C VAL A 48 -14.99 21.85 3.44
N LYS A 49 -13.83 21.26 3.23
CA LYS A 49 -12.96 21.52 2.07
C LYS A 49 -12.76 20.22 1.32
N PHE A 50 -12.91 20.24 0.02
CA PHE A 50 -12.52 19.13 -0.84
C PHE A 50 -11.15 19.41 -1.44
N LEU A 51 -10.23 18.48 -1.29
CA LEU A 51 -8.93 18.45 -1.95
C LEU A 51 -8.88 17.21 -2.83
N LEU A 52 -8.93 17.41 -4.14
CA LEU A 52 -8.98 16.34 -5.14
C LEU A 52 -7.68 16.34 -5.93
N GLU A 53 -7.14 15.16 -6.16
CA GLU A 53 -5.94 14.97 -6.99
C GLU A 53 -6.14 13.88 -8.04
N GLY A 54 -5.28 13.83 -9.04
CA GLY A 54 -5.26 12.81 -10.09
C GLY A 54 -3.91 12.11 -10.24
N GLU A 55 -3.02 12.21 -9.23
CA GLU A 55 -1.66 11.69 -9.29
C GLU A 55 -1.36 10.66 -8.18
N GLU A 56 -2.38 10.19 -7.43
CA GLU A 56 -2.17 9.28 -6.30
C GLU A 56 -1.38 8.04 -6.75
N GLU A 57 -1.79 7.41 -7.85
CA GLU A 57 -1.23 6.18 -8.41
C GLU A 57 0.25 6.27 -8.86
N ILE A 58 0.76 7.49 -8.96
CA ILE A 58 2.18 7.75 -9.24
C ILE A 58 2.91 8.42 -8.06
N GLY A 59 2.28 8.44 -6.86
CA GLY A 59 2.85 8.94 -5.61
C GLY A 59 2.68 10.42 -5.37
N SER A 60 1.67 11.07 -5.96
CA SER A 60 1.24 12.45 -5.69
C SER A 60 2.36 13.51 -5.83
N PRO A 61 3.19 13.51 -6.87
CA PRO A 61 4.38 14.37 -6.93
C PRO A 61 4.07 15.87 -6.84
N SER A 62 2.95 16.32 -7.43
CA SER A 62 2.55 17.73 -7.39
C SER A 62 1.90 18.14 -6.07
N LEU A 63 1.25 17.20 -5.37
CA LEU A 63 0.45 17.48 -4.19
C LEU A 63 1.31 17.91 -2.99
N TYR A 64 2.51 17.35 -2.81
CA TYR A 64 3.44 17.76 -1.75
C TYR A 64 3.77 19.25 -1.83
N LYS A 65 4.09 19.73 -3.04
CA LYS A 65 4.38 21.15 -3.27
C LYS A 65 3.12 22.00 -3.09
N PHE A 66 1.99 21.58 -3.63
CA PHE A 66 0.73 22.28 -3.47
C PHE A 66 0.36 22.48 -1.99
N CYS A 67 0.48 21.45 -1.16
CA CYS A 67 0.23 21.52 0.28
C CYS A 67 1.19 22.48 0.96
N ALA A 68 2.48 22.47 0.60
CA ALA A 68 3.47 23.36 1.18
C ALA A 68 3.18 24.84 0.87
N ASP A 69 2.77 25.12 -0.37
CA ASP A 69 2.49 26.48 -0.84
C ASP A 69 1.14 27.02 -0.32
N ASN A 70 0.20 26.15 0.03
CA ASN A 70 -1.20 26.52 0.35
C ASN A 70 -1.63 26.19 1.79
N LYS A 71 -0.70 26.17 2.76
CA LYS A 71 -0.98 25.80 4.16
C LYS A 71 -2.13 26.58 4.79
N LYS A 72 -2.25 27.88 4.52
CA LYS A 72 -3.33 28.70 5.06
C LYS A 72 -4.70 28.31 4.52
N MET A 73 -4.80 28.07 3.21
CA MET A 73 -6.02 27.62 2.55
C MET A 73 -6.44 26.24 3.03
N LEU A 74 -5.49 25.35 3.23
CA LEU A 74 -5.70 23.95 3.62
C LEU A 74 -5.85 23.75 5.13
N LYS A 75 -5.76 24.82 5.94
CA LYS A 75 -5.93 24.71 7.40
C LYS A 75 -7.28 24.03 7.73
N ALA A 76 -7.23 22.96 8.50
CA ALA A 76 -8.39 22.18 8.95
C ALA A 76 -8.06 21.52 10.32
N ASP A 77 -9.07 21.00 11.00
CA ASP A 77 -8.91 20.26 12.26
C ASP A 77 -8.53 18.81 12.03
N ILE A 78 -8.99 18.24 10.93
CA ILE A 78 -8.75 16.85 10.53
C ILE A 78 -8.78 16.71 8.99
N ILE A 79 -8.07 15.75 8.47
CA ILE A 79 -8.20 15.29 7.07
C ILE A 79 -8.93 13.95 7.10
N LEU A 80 -10.02 13.83 6.37
CA LEU A 80 -10.76 12.59 6.19
C LEU A 80 -10.48 12.03 4.80
N VAL A 81 -10.01 10.79 4.75
CA VAL A 81 -9.63 10.08 3.51
C VAL A 81 -10.37 8.76 3.45
N SER A 82 -10.94 8.44 2.29
CA SER A 82 -11.64 7.17 2.04
C SER A 82 -10.99 6.36 0.91
N ASP A 83 -9.68 6.38 0.85
CA ASP A 83 -8.87 5.60 -0.09
C ASP A 83 -8.29 4.37 0.62
N THR A 84 -9.17 3.60 1.25
CA THR A 84 -8.83 2.36 1.98
C THR A 84 -9.99 1.37 1.96
N SER A 85 -9.73 0.15 2.44
CA SER A 85 -10.73 -0.91 2.52
C SER A 85 -11.14 -1.21 3.97
N MET A 86 -12.33 -1.75 4.15
CA MET A 86 -12.75 -2.38 5.40
C MET A 86 -12.59 -3.91 5.34
N ILE A 87 -12.66 -4.57 6.49
CA ILE A 87 -12.50 -6.03 6.58
C ILE A 87 -13.64 -6.74 5.82
N SER A 88 -14.88 -6.34 6.05
CA SER A 88 -16.06 -6.79 5.28
C SER A 88 -17.28 -5.93 5.64
N MET A 89 -18.35 -6.03 4.88
CA MET A 89 -19.64 -5.41 5.20
C MET A 89 -20.22 -5.88 6.56
N GLN A 90 -19.90 -7.09 6.98
CA GLN A 90 -20.34 -7.65 8.27
C GLN A 90 -19.39 -7.28 9.41
N ILE A 91 -18.16 -6.86 9.10
CA ILE A 91 -17.13 -6.50 10.08
C ILE A 91 -16.51 -5.17 9.63
N PRO A 92 -17.22 -4.05 9.90
CA PRO A 92 -16.68 -2.74 9.55
C PRO A 92 -15.39 -2.45 10.29
N SER A 93 -14.50 -1.70 9.69
CA SER A 93 -13.22 -1.35 10.30
C SER A 93 -12.82 0.09 9.98
N ILE A 94 -11.93 0.63 10.81
CA ILE A 94 -11.27 1.92 10.57
C ILE A 94 -9.79 1.65 10.38
N THR A 95 -9.23 2.14 9.30
CA THR A 95 -7.79 1.98 9.03
C THR A 95 -6.98 2.86 9.97
N CYS A 96 -6.25 2.20 10.88
CA CYS A 96 -5.42 2.86 11.89
C CYS A 96 -3.94 2.93 11.51
N GLY A 97 -3.51 2.18 10.51
CA GLY A 97 -2.13 2.17 10.07
C GLY A 97 -1.98 1.83 8.60
N LEU A 98 -1.02 2.50 7.97
CA LEU A 98 -0.55 2.23 6.62
C LEU A 98 0.93 1.90 6.69
N ARG A 99 1.38 0.92 5.91
CA ARG A 99 2.80 0.66 5.77
C ARG A 99 3.48 1.76 4.94
N GLY A 100 4.72 2.06 5.26
CA GLY A 100 5.58 2.87 4.40
C GLY A 100 6.07 2.10 3.19
N LEU A 101 6.79 2.76 2.33
CA LEU A 101 7.34 2.18 1.11
C LEU A 101 8.75 2.71 0.83
N THR A 102 9.65 1.83 0.40
CA THR A 102 10.90 2.19 -0.27
C THR A 102 10.99 1.41 -1.56
N TYR A 103 11.08 2.10 -2.70
CA TYR A 103 11.13 1.46 -4.02
C TYR A 103 12.49 1.71 -4.67
N MET A 104 13.18 0.62 -5.03
CA MET A 104 14.54 0.62 -5.55
C MET A 104 14.62 -0.02 -6.92
N GLU A 105 15.55 0.44 -7.73
CA GLU A 105 15.95 -0.22 -8.99
C GLU A 105 17.44 -0.53 -8.94
N VAL A 106 17.81 -1.73 -9.35
CA VAL A 106 19.20 -2.19 -9.39
C VAL A 106 19.57 -2.63 -10.80
N GLU A 107 20.78 -2.32 -11.22
CA GLU A 107 21.38 -2.79 -12.47
C GLU A 107 22.75 -3.42 -12.18
N VAL A 108 22.92 -4.66 -12.61
CA VAL A 108 24.19 -5.39 -12.62
C VAL A 108 24.75 -5.35 -14.03
N THR A 109 25.93 -4.79 -14.21
CA THR A 109 26.64 -4.73 -15.49
C THR A 109 27.87 -5.63 -15.43
N GLY A 110 27.98 -6.57 -16.38
CA GLY A 110 29.12 -7.49 -16.55
C GLY A 110 30.00 -7.09 -17.72
N PRO A 111 30.06 -7.90 -18.81
CA PRO A 111 30.88 -7.59 -19.97
C PRO A 111 30.36 -6.35 -20.72
N ASN A 112 31.20 -5.78 -21.58
CA ASN A 112 30.87 -4.57 -22.34
C ASN A 112 29.85 -4.77 -23.47
N LYS A 113 29.51 -6.02 -23.78
CA LYS A 113 28.49 -6.46 -24.74
C LYS A 113 28.00 -7.86 -24.40
N ASP A 114 26.93 -8.27 -25.02
CA ASP A 114 26.45 -9.65 -24.93
C ASP A 114 27.46 -10.61 -25.55
N LEU A 115 27.67 -11.74 -24.88
CA LEU A 115 28.68 -12.72 -25.26
C LEU A 115 28.04 -14.09 -25.53
N HIS A 116 28.71 -14.88 -26.39
CA HIS A 116 28.30 -16.27 -26.62
C HIS A 116 28.62 -17.13 -25.37
N SER A 117 27.59 -17.74 -24.75
CA SER A 117 27.79 -18.48 -23.51
C SER A 117 28.64 -19.74 -23.64
N GLY A 118 28.67 -20.36 -24.82
CA GLY A 118 29.56 -21.50 -25.12
C GLY A 118 31.04 -21.14 -25.17
N LEU A 119 31.38 -19.88 -25.50
CA LEU A 119 32.77 -19.43 -25.57
C LEU A 119 33.25 -18.79 -24.27
N PHE A 120 32.39 -18.13 -23.54
CA PHE A 120 32.75 -17.33 -22.38
C PHE A 120 32.10 -17.81 -21.05
N GLY A 121 31.18 -18.81 -21.12
CA GLY A 121 30.57 -19.41 -19.96
C GLY A 121 31.60 -20.10 -19.04
N GLY A 122 31.47 -19.88 -17.74
CA GLY A 122 32.43 -20.36 -16.74
C GLY A 122 33.65 -19.45 -16.54
N ALA A 123 33.96 -18.54 -17.50
CA ALA A 123 35.07 -17.61 -17.39
C ALA A 123 34.63 -16.16 -17.11
N VAL A 124 33.48 -15.73 -17.64
CA VAL A 124 32.94 -14.39 -17.46
C VAL A 124 31.71 -14.42 -16.61
N ALA A 125 31.57 -13.46 -15.69
CA ALA A 125 30.38 -13.35 -14.87
C ALA A 125 29.14 -13.08 -15.74
N ASN A 126 28.09 -13.86 -15.51
CA ASN A 126 26.78 -13.63 -16.11
C ASN A 126 25.97 -12.71 -15.17
N PRO A 127 25.63 -11.48 -15.57
CA PRO A 127 24.86 -10.55 -14.75
C PRO A 127 23.52 -11.10 -14.26
N ALA A 128 22.82 -11.90 -15.07
CA ALA A 128 21.57 -12.51 -14.67
C ALA A 128 21.75 -13.52 -13.52
N ASN A 129 22.78 -14.36 -13.59
CA ASN A 129 23.12 -15.32 -12.52
C ASN A 129 23.59 -14.59 -11.24
N VAL A 130 24.34 -13.50 -11.40
CA VAL A 130 24.78 -12.68 -10.26
C VAL A 130 23.61 -12.03 -9.59
N LEU A 131 22.75 -11.37 -10.37
CA LEU A 131 21.54 -10.69 -9.85
C LEU A 131 20.61 -11.68 -9.11
N ALA A 132 20.36 -12.84 -9.71
CA ALA A 132 19.50 -13.86 -9.08
C ALA A 132 20.02 -14.29 -7.70
N ARG A 133 21.34 -14.53 -7.57
CA ARG A 133 21.96 -14.87 -6.27
C ARG A 133 21.89 -13.72 -5.27
N MET A 134 22.13 -12.50 -5.72
CA MET A 134 22.07 -11.31 -4.87
C MET A 134 20.64 -11.07 -4.36
N VAL A 135 19.66 -11.19 -5.23
CA VAL A 135 18.23 -11.06 -4.86
C VAL A 135 17.83 -12.16 -3.88
N ALA A 136 18.17 -13.42 -4.16
CA ALA A 136 17.86 -14.54 -3.28
C ALA A 136 18.48 -14.39 -1.87
N SER A 137 19.62 -13.69 -1.74
CA SER A 137 20.26 -13.46 -0.46
C SER A 137 19.63 -12.35 0.39
N LEU A 138 18.66 -11.59 -0.13
CA LEU A 138 18.01 -10.51 0.61
C LEU A 138 16.98 -11.00 1.65
N ILE A 139 16.56 -12.24 1.55
CA ILE A 139 15.62 -12.88 2.49
C ILE A 139 16.21 -14.24 2.87
N ASP A 140 16.22 -14.56 4.14
CA ASP A 140 16.67 -15.85 4.63
C ASP A 140 15.57 -16.93 4.61
N GLU A 141 15.90 -18.13 5.04
CA GLU A 141 15.00 -19.29 5.10
C GLU A 141 13.81 -19.11 6.05
N ASN A 142 13.88 -18.15 6.98
CA ASN A 142 12.82 -17.79 7.91
C ASN A 142 11.95 -16.62 7.39
N GLY A 143 12.17 -16.17 6.17
CA GLY A 143 11.48 -15.01 5.59
C GLY A 143 11.93 -13.67 6.16
N HIS A 144 13.07 -13.62 6.83
CA HIS A 144 13.62 -12.42 7.44
C HIS A 144 14.52 -11.66 6.45
N VAL A 145 14.36 -10.35 6.36
CA VAL A 145 15.19 -9.50 5.48
C VAL A 145 16.59 -9.40 6.04
N THR A 146 17.59 -9.77 5.24
CA THR A 146 18.99 -9.90 5.66
C THR A 146 19.79 -8.60 5.63
N ILE A 147 19.20 -7.48 5.23
CA ILE A 147 19.86 -6.18 5.16
C ILE A 147 20.23 -5.72 6.57
N PRO A 148 21.54 -5.54 6.90
CA PRO A 148 21.95 -5.11 8.23
C PRO A 148 21.32 -3.77 8.63
N GLY A 149 20.70 -3.73 9.81
CA GLY A 149 20.01 -2.55 10.35
C GLY A 149 18.58 -2.36 9.83
N PHE A 150 18.06 -3.29 9.02
CA PHE A 150 16.69 -3.19 8.48
C PHE A 150 15.62 -3.17 9.57
N TYR A 151 15.82 -3.93 10.63
CA TYR A 151 14.87 -4.06 11.75
C TYR A 151 15.19 -3.17 12.96
N ASP A 152 16.28 -2.38 12.95
CA ASP A 152 16.72 -1.61 14.12
C ASP A 152 15.64 -0.69 14.71
N ASP A 153 14.80 -0.13 13.86
CA ASP A 153 13.74 0.80 14.25
C ASP A 153 12.35 0.14 14.29
N VAL A 154 12.26 -1.17 14.08
CA VAL A 154 11.00 -1.91 14.13
C VAL A 154 10.65 -2.19 15.59
N ARG A 155 9.51 -1.65 16.04
CA ARG A 155 9.02 -1.92 17.38
C ARG A 155 8.47 -3.34 17.51
N GLU A 156 8.98 -4.10 18.44
CA GLU A 156 8.39 -5.37 18.79
C GLU A 156 7.09 -5.17 19.58
N LEU A 157 6.03 -5.87 19.19
CA LEU A 157 4.76 -5.84 19.89
C LEU A 157 4.78 -6.83 21.06
N THR A 158 4.18 -6.41 22.18
CA THR A 158 3.94 -7.31 23.31
C THR A 158 2.96 -8.42 22.93
N ALA A 159 2.95 -9.53 23.67
CA ALA A 159 2.01 -10.63 23.46
C ALA A 159 0.54 -10.16 23.55
N ALA A 160 0.25 -9.18 24.41
CA ALA A 160 -1.08 -8.59 24.55
C ALA A 160 -1.50 -7.79 23.31
N GLU A 161 -0.58 -6.99 22.75
CA GLU A 161 -0.80 -6.23 21.52
C GLU A 161 -0.97 -7.17 20.33
N ARG A 162 -0.12 -8.19 20.19
CA ARG A 162 -0.26 -9.21 19.15
C ARG A 162 -1.61 -9.93 19.25
N LYS A 163 -2.03 -10.31 20.46
CA LYS A 163 -3.35 -10.91 20.69
C LYS A 163 -4.49 -9.96 20.30
N ALA A 164 -4.38 -8.68 20.61
CA ALA A 164 -5.36 -7.68 20.23
C ALA A 164 -5.41 -7.49 18.70
N PHE A 165 -4.26 -7.44 18.04
CA PHE A 165 -4.13 -7.34 16.59
C PHE A 165 -4.78 -8.52 15.85
N ASN A 166 -4.55 -9.73 16.35
CA ASN A 166 -5.10 -10.96 15.78
C ASN A 166 -6.59 -11.22 16.17
N LYS A 167 -7.30 -10.25 16.75
CA LYS A 167 -8.75 -10.37 16.99
C LYS A 167 -9.59 -10.23 15.73
N ALA A 168 -9.06 -9.58 14.68
CA ALA A 168 -9.74 -9.51 13.40
C ALA A 168 -9.95 -10.93 12.86
N PRO A 169 -11.17 -11.30 12.48
CA PRO A 169 -11.40 -12.63 11.92
C PRO A 169 -10.58 -12.84 10.66
N PHE A 170 -9.84 -13.93 10.61
CA PHE A 170 -9.07 -14.34 9.45
C PHE A 170 -9.16 -15.85 9.29
N ASN A 171 -9.62 -16.29 8.12
CA ASN A 171 -9.70 -17.69 7.76
C ASN A 171 -8.62 -18.03 6.72
N LEU A 172 -7.54 -18.67 7.18
CA LEU A 172 -6.43 -19.04 6.31
C LEU A 172 -6.84 -19.96 5.15
N THR A 173 -7.78 -20.87 5.40
CA THR A 173 -8.24 -21.82 4.37
C THR A 173 -9.01 -21.08 3.26
N GLU A 174 -9.90 -20.17 3.62
CA GLU A 174 -10.62 -19.34 2.65
C GLU A 174 -9.68 -18.39 1.92
N TYR A 175 -8.72 -17.78 2.62
CA TYR A 175 -7.71 -16.92 2.03
C TYR A 175 -6.88 -17.66 0.97
N LYS A 176 -6.37 -18.85 1.30
CA LYS A 176 -5.63 -19.69 0.35
C LYS A 176 -6.49 -20.10 -0.86
N LYS A 177 -7.76 -20.44 -0.63
CA LYS A 177 -8.70 -20.78 -1.69
C LYS A 177 -9.01 -19.61 -2.61
N ALA A 178 -9.23 -18.41 -2.05
CA ALA A 178 -9.53 -17.19 -2.81
C ALA A 178 -8.37 -16.77 -3.72
N LEU A 179 -7.13 -17.00 -3.28
CA LEU A 179 -5.92 -16.69 -4.04
C LEU A 179 -5.39 -17.86 -4.89
N GLU A 180 -6.03 -19.04 -4.82
CA GLU A 180 -5.61 -20.28 -5.50
C GLU A 180 -4.14 -20.67 -5.19
N ILE A 181 -3.69 -20.45 -3.93
CA ILE A 181 -2.33 -20.76 -3.47
C ILE A 181 -2.28 -22.02 -2.61
N GLY A 182 -1.17 -22.74 -2.70
CA GLY A 182 -0.91 -23.95 -1.90
C GLY A 182 -0.68 -23.65 -0.41
N ASP A 183 0.12 -22.63 -0.11
CA ASP A 183 0.39 -22.15 1.25
C ASP A 183 0.76 -20.66 1.26
N VAL A 184 0.84 -20.07 2.48
CA VAL A 184 1.30 -18.71 2.72
C VAL A 184 2.79 -18.72 3.04
N GLU A 185 3.48 -17.64 2.64
CA GLU A 185 4.89 -17.43 2.90
C GLU A 185 5.13 -16.13 3.67
N GLY A 186 6.31 -15.96 4.24
CA GLY A 186 6.76 -14.74 4.92
C GLY A 186 7.40 -15.03 6.27
N GLU A 187 7.69 -13.99 7.04
CA GLU A 187 8.49 -14.02 8.24
C GLU A 187 7.97 -15.03 9.28
N ALA A 188 8.83 -15.96 9.69
CA ALA A 188 8.50 -17.00 10.66
C ALA A 188 8.11 -16.43 12.03
N GLY A 189 7.21 -17.11 12.73
CA GLY A 189 6.73 -16.67 14.05
C GLY A 189 5.64 -15.60 14.02
N PHE A 190 5.20 -15.14 12.84
CA PHE A 190 4.11 -14.17 12.67
C PHE A 190 2.97 -14.77 11.86
N THR A 191 1.74 -14.36 12.20
CA THR A 191 0.53 -14.73 11.45
C THR A 191 0.47 -13.96 10.12
N THR A 192 -0.35 -14.43 9.18
CA THR A 192 -0.56 -13.74 7.89
C THR A 192 -1.00 -12.29 8.09
N ILE A 193 -1.90 -12.02 9.04
CA ILE A 193 -2.36 -10.65 9.33
C ILE A 193 -1.21 -9.80 9.87
N GLU A 194 -0.38 -10.35 10.76
CA GLU A 194 0.78 -9.63 11.29
C GLU A 194 1.81 -9.32 10.19
N ARG A 195 2.08 -10.28 9.30
CA ARG A 195 3.00 -10.09 8.16
C ARG A 195 2.54 -8.98 7.23
N THR A 196 1.25 -8.88 6.96
CA THR A 196 0.70 -7.86 6.06
C THR A 196 0.47 -6.51 6.71
N GLY A 197 0.27 -6.43 8.04
CA GLY A 197 -0.10 -5.19 8.73
C GLY A 197 1.02 -4.54 9.54
N ILE A 198 1.80 -5.34 10.28
CA ILE A 198 2.75 -4.83 11.31
C ILE A 198 4.18 -5.34 11.15
N ARG A 199 4.45 -6.17 10.13
CA ARG A 199 5.81 -6.59 9.80
C ARG A 199 6.25 -5.96 8.48
N PRO A 200 7.54 -5.57 8.37
CA PRO A 200 8.07 -5.11 7.09
C PRO A 200 8.24 -6.29 6.14
N SER A 201 8.22 -6.01 4.84
CA SER A 201 8.50 -7.02 3.81
C SER A 201 9.41 -6.48 2.72
N LEU A 202 9.99 -7.38 1.93
CA LEU A 202 10.76 -7.08 0.74
C LEU A 202 10.26 -7.95 -0.40
N ASP A 203 9.90 -7.33 -1.52
CA ASP A 203 9.34 -8.00 -2.68
C ASP A 203 10.08 -7.59 -3.95
N VAL A 204 10.31 -8.56 -4.84
CA VAL A 204 10.84 -8.33 -6.19
C VAL A 204 9.66 -8.11 -7.14
N ASN A 205 9.47 -6.87 -7.57
CA ASN A 205 8.35 -6.48 -8.43
C ASN A 205 8.64 -6.71 -9.92
N GLY A 206 9.90 -6.85 -10.28
CA GLY A 206 10.34 -7.17 -11.63
C GLY A 206 11.81 -7.56 -11.65
N ILE A 207 12.14 -8.52 -12.49
CA ILE A 207 13.51 -8.95 -12.75
C ILE A 207 13.65 -9.23 -14.25
N TRP A 208 14.69 -8.70 -14.89
CA TRP A 208 14.90 -8.88 -16.33
C TRP A 208 16.38 -8.85 -16.70
N GLY A 209 16.68 -9.47 -17.83
CA GLY A 209 18.01 -9.55 -18.42
C GLY A 209 18.19 -10.84 -19.20
N GLY A 210 19.03 -10.81 -20.20
CA GLY A 210 19.19 -11.94 -21.13
C GLY A 210 18.18 -11.94 -22.27
N TYR A 211 17.96 -13.09 -22.87
CA TYR A 211 17.04 -13.28 -23.99
C TYR A 211 15.67 -13.72 -23.45
N ILE A 212 14.65 -12.95 -23.78
CA ILE A 212 13.27 -13.14 -23.29
C ILE A 212 12.25 -13.32 -24.43
N GLU A 213 12.71 -13.31 -25.69
CA GLU A 213 11.84 -13.51 -26.84
C GLU A 213 11.63 -15.00 -27.12
N GLU A 214 10.73 -15.33 -28.07
CA GLU A 214 10.48 -16.70 -28.47
C GLU A 214 11.74 -17.36 -29.07
N GLY A 215 11.91 -18.66 -28.77
CA GLY A 215 13.07 -19.45 -29.22
C GLY A 215 14.21 -19.49 -28.20
N THR A 216 15.44 -19.77 -28.68
CA THR A 216 16.63 -19.93 -27.81
C THR A 216 17.80 -19.08 -28.30
N LYS A 217 18.54 -18.51 -27.34
CA LYS A 217 19.79 -17.79 -27.60
C LYS A 217 20.82 -18.09 -26.51
N THR A 218 21.94 -18.67 -26.90
CA THR A 218 23.04 -19.00 -25.98
C THR A 218 23.86 -17.76 -25.65
N VAL A 219 23.33 -16.90 -24.76
CA VAL A 219 23.90 -15.58 -24.46
C VAL A 219 24.24 -15.41 -22.98
N ILE A 220 25.35 -14.72 -22.71
CA ILE A 220 25.63 -14.05 -21.45
C ILE A 220 25.28 -12.59 -21.67
N PRO A 221 24.23 -12.05 -21.03
CA PRO A 221 23.86 -10.66 -21.22
C PRO A 221 24.91 -9.72 -20.64
N SER A 222 25.02 -8.53 -21.21
CA SER A 222 25.88 -7.47 -20.68
C SER A 222 25.33 -6.86 -19.39
N LYS A 223 23.99 -6.94 -19.19
CA LYS A 223 23.29 -6.37 -18.05
C LYS A 223 22.14 -7.24 -17.58
N ALA A 224 21.79 -7.09 -16.29
CA ALA A 224 20.54 -7.57 -15.72
C ALA A 224 20.04 -6.56 -14.68
N SER A 225 18.73 -6.44 -14.50
CA SER A 225 18.14 -5.45 -13.62
C SER A 225 16.97 -6.03 -12.82
N ALA A 226 16.68 -5.41 -11.68
CA ALA A 226 15.50 -5.72 -10.89
C ALA A 226 14.89 -4.45 -10.29
N LYS A 227 13.58 -4.50 -10.07
CA LYS A 227 12.81 -3.55 -9.24
C LYS A 227 12.42 -4.25 -7.97
N ILE A 228 12.69 -3.60 -6.85
CA ILE A 228 12.53 -4.17 -5.51
C ILE A 228 11.82 -3.13 -4.64
N SER A 229 10.75 -3.54 -3.99
CA SER A 229 10.05 -2.72 -3.02
C SER A 229 10.20 -3.30 -1.61
N MET A 230 10.26 -2.42 -0.63
CA MET A 230 10.23 -2.78 0.79
C MET A 230 9.07 -2.06 1.44
N ARG A 231 8.14 -2.83 2.02
CA ARG A 231 7.07 -2.28 2.84
C ARG A 231 7.59 -2.07 4.24
N LEU A 232 7.37 -0.89 4.78
CA LEU A 232 7.93 -0.42 6.05
C LEU A 232 6.86 -0.31 7.12
N VAL A 233 7.24 -0.50 8.38
CA VAL A 233 6.34 -0.36 9.53
C VAL A 233 6.72 0.84 10.40
N PRO A 234 5.84 1.27 11.32
CA PRO A 234 6.12 2.42 12.19
C PRO A 234 7.48 2.32 12.89
N GLY A 235 8.21 3.43 12.85
CA GLY A 235 9.59 3.54 13.32
C GLY A 235 10.62 3.56 12.18
N GLN A 236 10.36 2.87 11.07
CA GLN A 236 11.28 2.85 9.93
C GLN A 236 11.18 4.12 9.09
N ASP A 237 12.33 4.69 8.73
CA ASP A 237 12.47 5.81 7.79
C ASP A 237 12.85 5.29 6.40
N PHE A 238 12.04 5.60 5.38
CA PHE A 238 12.24 5.10 4.02
C PHE A 238 13.56 5.54 3.39
N LYS A 239 14.08 6.72 3.76
CA LYS A 239 15.37 7.20 3.26
C LYS A 239 16.54 6.48 3.93
N LYS A 240 16.40 6.15 5.24
CA LYS A 240 17.36 5.32 5.97
C LYS A 240 17.39 3.93 5.36
N ILE A 241 16.24 3.30 5.15
CA ILE A 241 16.13 1.96 4.54
C ILE A 241 16.71 1.95 3.12
N ALA A 242 16.43 2.95 2.29
CA ALA A 242 17.03 3.07 0.95
C ALA A 242 18.57 3.06 1.00
N LYS A 243 19.16 3.81 1.94
CA LYS A 243 20.63 3.84 2.14
C LYS A 243 21.18 2.50 2.63
N LEU A 244 20.49 1.82 3.55
CA LEU A 244 20.89 0.50 4.05
C LEU A 244 20.84 -0.53 2.92
N PHE A 245 19.76 -0.53 2.12
CA PHE A 245 19.63 -1.38 0.94
C PHE A 245 20.77 -1.12 -0.05
N GLU A 246 21.01 0.13 -0.45
CA GLU A 246 22.08 0.48 -1.39
C GLU A 246 23.45 0.01 -0.90
N LYS A 247 23.77 0.28 0.37
CA LYS A 247 25.03 -0.13 1.00
C LYS A 247 25.19 -1.65 0.98
N HIS A 248 24.17 -2.37 1.42
CA HIS A 248 24.17 -3.82 1.49
C HIS A 248 24.28 -4.44 0.09
N PHE A 249 23.42 -4.01 -0.84
CA PHE A 249 23.37 -4.56 -2.20
C PHE A 249 24.69 -4.35 -2.96
N LYS A 250 25.38 -3.21 -2.76
CA LYS A 250 26.72 -2.99 -3.29
C LYS A 250 27.78 -3.84 -2.61
N ALA A 251 27.65 -4.11 -1.32
CA ALA A 251 28.63 -4.90 -0.55
C ALA A 251 28.62 -6.39 -0.92
N ILE A 252 27.46 -6.96 -1.24
CA ILE A 252 27.33 -8.36 -1.65
C ILE A 252 27.67 -8.61 -3.12
N ALA A 253 27.88 -7.54 -3.90
CA ALA A 253 28.23 -7.67 -5.32
C ALA A 253 29.66 -8.22 -5.49
N PRO A 254 29.87 -9.25 -6.35
CA PRO A 254 31.19 -9.73 -6.65
C PRO A 254 31.98 -8.70 -7.45
N LYS A 255 33.31 -8.70 -7.30
CA LYS A 255 34.22 -7.77 -8.03
C LYS A 255 34.16 -7.88 -9.56
N SER A 256 33.59 -8.97 -10.06
CA SER A 256 33.47 -9.25 -11.51
C SER A 256 32.37 -8.47 -12.22
N VAL A 257 31.56 -7.70 -11.48
CA VAL A 257 30.46 -6.88 -12.05
C VAL A 257 30.47 -5.46 -11.50
N LYS A 258 29.80 -4.56 -12.19
CA LYS A 258 29.53 -3.20 -11.73
C LYS A 258 28.07 -3.10 -11.30
N MET A 259 27.81 -2.33 -10.25
CA MET A 259 26.49 -2.14 -9.68
C MET A 259 26.02 -0.69 -9.82
N LYS A 260 24.76 -0.52 -10.23
CA LYS A 260 24.03 0.73 -10.08
C LYS A 260 22.79 0.46 -9.24
N VAL A 261 22.60 1.28 -8.23
CA VAL A 261 21.41 1.25 -7.36
C VAL A 261 20.75 2.61 -7.41
N LYS A 262 19.46 2.65 -7.66
CA LYS A 262 18.68 3.89 -7.78
C LYS A 262 17.49 3.81 -6.84
N PHE A 263 17.33 4.82 -5.99
CA PHE A 263 16.08 5.08 -5.27
C PHE A 263 15.08 5.69 -6.26
N LEU A 264 13.87 5.16 -6.32
CA LEU A 264 12.81 5.66 -7.19
C LEU A 264 11.86 6.58 -6.43
N HIS A 265 11.18 6.03 -5.43
CA HIS A 265 10.27 6.77 -4.55
C HIS A 265 10.09 6.04 -3.23
N GLY A 266 9.39 6.68 -2.29
CA GLY A 266 9.06 6.10 -1.00
C GLY A 266 8.26 7.05 -0.14
N GLY A 267 7.72 6.52 0.96
CA GLY A 267 6.96 7.28 1.94
C GLY A 267 7.06 6.67 3.32
N MET A 268 6.84 7.50 4.33
CA MET A 268 6.81 7.06 5.72
C MET A 268 5.58 6.19 5.99
N PRO A 269 5.66 5.22 6.89
CA PRO A 269 4.47 4.59 7.46
C PRO A 269 3.64 5.63 8.22
N TYR A 270 2.35 5.36 8.35
CA TYR A 270 1.42 6.22 9.08
C TYR A 270 0.65 5.42 10.14
N VAL A 271 0.43 6.03 11.31
CA VAL A 271 -0.45 5.48 12.35
C VAL A 271 -1.39 6.58 12.83
N ALA A 272 -2.69 6.33 12.68
CA ALA A 272 -3.73 7.20 13.23
C ALA A 272 -3.95 6.89 14.72
N PRO A 273 -3.86 7.89 15.62
CA PRO A 273 -4.19 7.69 17.02
C PRO A 273 -5.67 7.33 17.21
N THR A 274 -5.95 6.23 17.91
CA THR A 274 -7.33 5.76 18.14
C THR A 274 -8.05 6.50 19.27
N ASP A 275 -7.35 7.35 20.00
CA ASP A 275 -7.87 8.20 21.07
C ASP A 275 -8.28 9.60 20.59
N MET A 276 -7.95 9.99 19.34
CA MET A 276 -8.31 11.30 18.81
C MET A 276 -9.84 11.47 18.65
N PRO A 277 -10.37 12.69 18.84
CA PRO A 277 -11.82 12.96 18.72
C PRO A 277 -12.42 12.50 17.38
N ALA A 278 -11.70 12.70 16.27
CA ALA A 278 -12.16 12.27 14.95
C ALA A 278 -12.32 10.74 14.85
N TYR A 279 -11.42 9.97 15.47
CA TYR A 279 -11.57 8.51 15.52
C TYR A 279 -12.82 8.09 16.29
N LYS A 280 -13.09 8.72 17.43
CA LYS A 280 -14.29 8.44 18.24
C LYS A 280 -15.59 8.80 17.50
N ALA A 281 -15.59 9.91 16.77
CA ALA A 281 -16.72 10.29 15.92
C ALA A 281 -16.96 9.27 14.80
N ALA A 282 -15.91 8.81 14.15
CA ALA A 282 -15.98 7.77 13.13
C ALA A 282 -16.45 6.42 13.69
N GLU A 283 -15.90 6.02 14.84
CA GLU A 283 -16.30 4.79 15.53
C GLU A 283 -17.81 4.78 15.81
N LYS A 284 -18.36 5.91 16.29
CA LYS A 284 -19.79 6.07 16.54
C LYS A 284 -20.60 6.08 15.24
N ALA A 285 -20.18 6.84 14.23
CA ALA A 285 -20.87 6.92 12.95
C ALA A 285 -20.98 5.55 12.27
N ILE A 286 -19.89 4.79 12.22
CA ILE A 286 -19.88 3.44 11.65
C ILE A 286 -20.74 2.50 12.50
N ALA A 287 -20.69 2.59 13.84
CA ALA A 287 -21.50 1.75 14.70
C ALA A 287 -23.01 1.97 14.45
N ASP A 288 -23.43 3.21 14.25
CA ASP A 288 -24.84 3.55 13.97
C ASP A 288 -25.26 3.09 12.56
N THR A 289 -24.38 3.22 11.57
CA THR A 289 -24.68 2.84 10.18
C THR A 289 -24.67 1.33 9.96
N PHE A 290 -23.70 0.62 10.54
CA PHE A 290 -23.53 -0.82 10.34
C PHE A 290 -24.16 -1.67 11.46
N GLY A 291 -24.64 -1.05 12.55
CA GLY A 291 -25.16 -1.75 13.73
C GLY A 291 -24.07 -2.48 14.52
N LYS A 292 -22.80 -2.22 14.26
CA LYS A 292 -21.65 -2.87 14.90
C LYS A 292 -20.50 -1.89 15.07
N LYS A 293 -19.82 -1.98 16.21
CA LYS A 293 -18.60 -1.23 16.47
C LYS A 293 -17.50 -1.66 15.49
N PRO A 294 -16.83 -0.71 14.79
CA PRO A 294 -15.75 -1.05 13.88
C PRO A 294 -14.52 -1.56 14.63
N LEU A 295 -13.75 -2.42 13.96
CA LEU A 295 -12.45 -2.86 14.46
C LEU A 295 -11.35 -1.91 13.96
N PRO A 296 -10.31 -1.62 14.76
CA PRO A 296 -9.10 -1.00 14.27
C PRO A 296 -8.40 -1.98 13.32
N PHE A 297 -8.00 -1.49 12.15
CA PHE A 297 -7.34 -2.29 11.13
C PHE A 297 -6.02 -1.63 10.69
N TYR A 298 -5.02 -2.44 10.38
CA TYR A 298 -3.75 -1.99 9.82
C TYR A 298 -3.64 -2.52 8.39
N SER A 299 -3.69 -1.61 7.43
CA SER A 299 -3.58 -1.96 6.02
C SER A 299 -2.14 -2.25 5.63
N GLY A 300 -1.98 -3.25 4.77
CA GLY A 300 -0.69 -3.54 4.13
C GLY A 300 -0.30 -2.54 3.05
N GLY A 301 -1.24 -1.74 2.56
CA GLY A 301 -1.03 -0.71 1.55
C GLY A 301 -0.27 0.50 2.08
N SER A 302 0.15 1.35 1.15
CA SER A 302 0.86 2.59 1.44
C SER A 302 0.24 3.72 0.62
N ILE A 303 -0.14 4.80 1.31
CA ILE A 303 -0.59 6.04 0.70
C ILE A 303 0.40 7.12 1.16
N PRO A 304 1.48 7.35 0.41
CA PRO A 304 2.62 8.15 0.88
C PRO A 304 2.26 9.58 1.31
N ILE A 305 1.26 10.19 0.66
CA ILE A 305 0.85 11.56 0.96
C ILE A 305 0.20 11.70 2.35
N ILE A 306 -0.33 10.64 2.94
CA ILE A 306 -0.95 10.70 4.28
C ILE A 306 0.07 11.14 5.33
N SER A 307 1.27 10.56 5.32
CA SER A 307 2.37 11.04 6.17
C SER A 307 2.85 12.42 5.75
N GLY A 308 2.75 12.76 4.46
CA GLY A 308 3.04 14.08 3.93
C GLY A 308 2.11 15.15 4.48
N PHE A 309 0.83 14.93 4.61
CA PHE A 309 -0.13 15.87 5.20
C PHE A 309 0.25 16.23 6.64
N GLU A 310 0.56 15.23 7.47
CA GLU A 310 0.99 15.47 8.84
C GLU A 310 2.29 16.29 8.88
N ASN A 311 3.29 15.92 8.09
CA ASN A 311 4.59 16.58 8.07
C ASN A 311 4.53 18.02 7.51
N ILE A 312 3.69 18.27 6.51
CA ILE A 312 3.62 19.55 5.81
C ILE A 312 2.60 20.49 6.46
N LEU A 313 1.39 19.98 6.73
CA LEU A 313 0.27 20.77 7.22
C LEU A 313 0.14 20.75 8.74
N GLY A 314 0.75 19.77 9.43
CA GLY A 314 0.56 19.54 10.86
C GLY A 314 -0.83 18.99 11.22
N ILE A 315 -1.55 18.41 10.24
CA ILE A 315 -2.92 17.93 10.41
C ILE A 315 -2.90 16.41 10.36
N LYS A 316 -3.55 15.76 11.33
CA LYS A 316 -3.75 14.31 11.34
C LYS A 316 -4.77 13.87 10.29
N SER A 317 -4.58 12.68 9.76
CA SER A 317 -5.54 12.05 8.85
C SER A 317 -6.34 10.97 9.56
N LEU A 318 -7.61 10.85 9.21
CA LEU A 318 -8.49 9.75 9.58
C LEU A 318 -8.83 8.98 8.31
N LEU A 319 -8.66 7.66 8.34
CA LEU A 319 -8.83 6.80 7.18
C LEU A 319 -10.08 5.93 7.37
N ILE A 320 -11.15 6.25 6.65
CA ILE A 320 -12.41 5.50 6.65
C ILE A 320 -12.72 5.07 5.23
N GLY A 321 -12.28 3.89 4.84
CA GLY A 321 -12.57 3.33 3.53
C GLY A 321 -13.74 2.35 3.56
N PHE A 322 -14.35 2.19 2.41
CA PHE A 322 -15.49 1.29 2.19
C PHE A 322 -15.21 0.25 1.11
N GLY A 323 -13.99 0.22 0.57
CA GLY A 323 -13.52 -0.83 -0.33
C GLY A 323 -13.49 -2.21 0.34
N LEU A 324 -13.55 -3.27 -0.46
CA LEU A 324 -13.46 -4.66 -0.02
C LEU A 324 -12.42 -5.41 -0.83
N ALA A 325 -11.90 -6.49 -0.27
CA ALA A 325 -10.90 -7.31 -0.97
C ALA A 325 -11.39 -7.89 -2.32
N GLU A 326 -12.70 -8.14 -2.44
CA GLU A 326 -13.33 -8.62 -3.67
C GLU A 326 -13.53 -7.54 -4.75
N ASP A 327 -13.28 -6.26 -4.45
CA ASP A 327 -13.44 -5.17 -5.41
C ASP A 327 -12.35 -5.17 -6.50
N ALA A 328 -11.30 -5.96 -6.29
CA ALA A 328 -10.23 -6.24 -7.27
C ALA A 328 -9.50 -4.97 -7.75
N ILE A 329 -9.22 -4.03 -6.83
CA ILE A 329 -8.40 -2.85 -7.11
C ILE A 329 -7.06 -3.26 -7.73
N HIS A 330 -6.50 -2.45 -8.64
CA HIS A 330 -5.29 -2.72 -9.41
C HIS A 330 -5.32 -4.01 -10.25
N SER A 331 -6.50 -4.62 -10.40
CA SER A 331 -6.70 -5.86 -11.15
C SER A 331 -7.71 -5.67 -12.30
N PRO A 332 -7.78 -6.59 -13.27
CA PRO A 332 -8.90 -6.64 -14.20
C PRO A 332 -10.23 -6.82 -13.47
N ASN A 333 -11.30 -6.21 -14.01
CA ASN A 333 -12.66 -6.31 -13.47
C ASN A 333 -12.82 -5.67 -12.09
N GLU A 334 -12.14 -4.56 -11.84
CA GLU A 334 -12.41 -3.73 -10.68
C GLU A 334 -13.90 -3.36 -10.62
N SER A 335 -14.45 -3.40 -9.41
CA SER A 335 -15.85 -3.08 -9.16
C SER A 335 -16.05 -2.48 -7.79
N TYR A 336 -17.14 -1.74 -7.60
CA TYR A 336 -17.53 -1.19 -6.31
C TYR A 336 -18.99 -1.51 -6.01
N GLY A 337 -19.26 -2.04 -4.82
CA GLY A 337 -20.62 -2.42 -4.42
C GLY A 337 -21.51 -1.22 -4.18
N LEU A 338 -22.75 -1.25 -4.68
CA LEU A 338 -23.73 -0.20 -4.41
C LEU A 338 -24.06 -0.10 -2.90
N ASP A 339 -24.09 -1.24 -2.19
CA ASP A 339 -24.30 -1.25 -0.75
C ASP A 339 -23.14 -0.57 0.00
N GLN A 340 -21.89 -0.76 -0.44
CA GLN A 340 -20.72 -0.08 0.10
C GLN A 340 -20.85 1.43 -0.09
N PHE A 341 -21.21 1.85 -1.31
CA PHE A 341 -21.43 3.26 -1.65
C PHE A 341 -22.50 3.91 -0.77
N TYR A 342 -23.68 3.27 -0.63
CA TYR A 342 -24.76 3.81 0.21
C TYR A 342 -24.41 3.84 1.68
N LYS A 343 -23.71 2.82 2.17
CA LYS A 343 -23.20 2.83 3.55
C LYS A 343 -22.22 3.98 3.80
N GLY A 344 -21.40 4.32 2.82
CA GLY A 344 -20.55 5.49 2.91
C GLY A 344 -21.34 6.79 2.93
N VAL A 345 -22.31 6.96 2.03
CA VAL A 345 -23.20 8.14 1.99
C VAL A 345 -23.96 8.31 3.31
N GLU A 346 -24.35 7.23 3.99
CA GLU A 346 -24.99 7.27 5.31
C GLU A 346 -23.98 7.60 6.45
N THR A 347 -22.77 7.07 6.38
CA THR A 347 -21.75 7.20 7.45
C THR A 347 -21.14 8.60 7.51
N ILE A 348 -20.84 9.22 6.37
CA ILE A 348 -20.13 10.50 6.31
C ILE A 348 -20.90 11.65 6.99
N PRO A 349 -22.21 11.84 6.81
CA PRO A 349 -22.96 12.87 7.54
C PRO A 349 -22.96 12.64 9.06
N LEU A 350 -23.06 11.39 9.50
CA LEU A 350 -22.99 11.05 10.92
C LEU A 350 -21.59 11.34 11.48
N PHE A 351 -20.53 11.06 10.72
CA PHE A 351 -19.18 11.44 11.13
C PHE A 351 -19.06 12.95 11.34
N TYR A 352 -19.51 13.78 10.40
CA TYR A 352 -19.44 15.23 10.54
C TYR A 352 -20.25 15.73 11.72
N LYS A 353 -21.46 15.18 11.92
CA LYS A 353 -22.31 15.49 13.08
C LYS A 353 -21.57 15.20 14.39
N TYR A 354 -21.07 13.99 14.59
CA TYR A 354 -20.41 13.59 15.85
C TYR A 354 -19.06 14.28 16.05
N PHE A 355 -18.37 14.62 14.97
CA PHE A 355 -17.13 15.37 15.05
C PHE A 355 -17.36 16.83 15.43
N ALA A 356 -18.47 17.45 15.05
CA ALA A 356 -18.85 18.82 15.41
C ALA A 356 -19.44 18.95 16.83
N GLU A 357 -19.95 17.87 17.41
CA GLU A 357 -20.52 17.81 18.79
C GLU A 357 -19.44 17.84 19.91
N LYS A 358 -18.19 18.23 19.62
CA LYS A 358 -17.03 18.26 20.55
C LYS A 358 -17.24 19.11 21.80
#